data_479001a6edfba42332f6e6913b7f0283
#
_entry.id   479001a6edfba42332f6e6913b7f0283
#
_cell.length_a   1.000
_cell.length_b   1.000
_cell.length_c   1.000
_cell.angle_alpha   90.00
_cell.angle_beta   90.00
_cell.angle_gamma   90.00
#
_symmetry.space_group_name_H-M   'P 1'
#
loop_
_entity.id
_entity.type
_entity.pdbx_description
1 polymer ?
#
loop_
_entity_poly.entity_id
_entity_poly.type
_entity_poly.pdbx_seq_one_letter_code
_entity_poly.pdbx_strand_id
1 'polypeptide(L)'
;MAAYVIFIREGEIVDPEAMAAYQSGNRSEGRDPNMKPLTVYGDMETIEGEPADGMVILEFPDMDSAREWYNGPYNERAKLRQKAAPYRGFIVQGM
;
A
#
# COMPACT_ATOMS: atom_id res chain seq x y z
N MET A 1 -6.82 -16.48 9.88
CA MET A 1 -5.43 -16.34 9.45
C MET A 1 -5.17 -14.94 8.98
N ALA A 2 -4.07 -14.34 9.41
CA ALA A 2 -3.72 -13.01 8.96
C ALA A 2 -3.54 -12.95 7.45
N ALA A 3 -3.78 -11.79 6.88
CA ALA A 3 -3.50 -11.51 5.47
C ALA A 3 -2.71 -10.21 5.39
N TYR A 4 -1.97 -10.06 4.32
CA TYR A 4 -1.10 -8.92 4.12
C TYR A 4 -1.40 -8.25 2.81
N VAL A 5 -1.47 -6.92 2.84
CA VAL A 5 -1.48 -6.10 1.63
C VAL A 5 -0.07 -5.56 1.47
N ILE A 6 0.53 -5.81 0.31
CA ILE A 6 1.90 -5.41 0.03
C ILE A 6 1.88 -4.53 -1.21
N PHE A 7 2.38 -3.30 -1.08
CA PHE A 7 2.59 -2.41 -2.21
C PHE A 7 4.08 -2.22 -2.41
N ILE A 8 4.54 -2.39 -3.63
CA ILE A 8 5.94 -2.20 -4.01
C ILE A 8 5.99 -1.08 -5.05
N ARG A 9 6.68 0.01 -4.72
CA ARG A 9 6.91 1.08 -5.70
C ARG A 9 8.12 0.70 -6.55
N GLU A 10 7.91 0.68 -7.87
CA GLU A 10 8.93 0.23 -8.82
C GLU A 10 9.43 1.36 -9.72
N GLY A 11 9.50 2.57 -9.20
CA GLY A 11 9.97 3.73 -9.94
C GLY A 11 9.81 5.01 -9.16
N GLU A 12 10.29 6.09 -9.74
CA GLU A 12 10.21 7.40 -9.13
C GLU A 12 8.78 7.94 -9.16
N ILE A 13 8.50 8.87 -8.27
CA ILE A 13 7.23 9.60 -8.28
C ILE A 13 7.21 10.49 -9.51
N VAL A 14 6.25 10.23 -10.43
CA VAL A 14 6.12 10.96 -11.68
C VAL A 14 5.04 12.03 -11.63
N ASP A 15 4.16 11.99 -10.63
CA ASP A 15 3.11 12.97 -10.42
C ASP A 15 3.05 13.34 -8.93
N PRO A 16 3.84 14.33 -8.50
CA PRO A 16 3.87 14.75 -7.10
C PRO A 16 2.54 15.26 -6.58
N GLU A 17 1.71 15.87 -7.43
CA GLU A 17 0.39 16.35 -7.02
C GLU A 17 -0.54 15.18 -6.69
N ALA A 18 -0.51 14.12 -7.49
CA ALA A 18 -1.29 12.93 -7.22
C ALA A 18 -0.84 12.26 -5.92
N MET A 19 0.47 12.21 -5.67
CA MET A 19 1.01 11.65 -4.44
C MET A 19 0.57 12.48 -3.23
N ALA A 20 0.62 13.80 -3.33
CA ALA A 20 0.18 14.67 -2.25
C ALA A 20 -1.31 14.49 -1.96
N ALA A 21 -2.14 14.38 -2.99
CA ALA A 21 -3.58 14.13 -2.85
C ALA A 21 -3.84 12.77 -2.20
N TYR A 22 -3.08 11.75 -2.59
CA TYR A 22 -3.17 10.41 -2.00
C TYR A 22 -2.88 10.44 -0.50
N GLN A 23 -1.77 11.07 -0.12
CA GLN A 23 -1.36 11.16 1.29
C GLN A 23 -2.35 11.98 2.11
N SER A 24 -2.88 13.06 1.54
CA SER A 24 -3.89 13.88 2.19
C SER A 24 -5.18 13.10 2.44
N GLY A 25 -5.62 12.31 1.47
CA GLY A 25 -6.79 11.44 1.61
C GLY A 25 -6.59 10.39 2.71
N ASN A 26 -5.41 9.79 2.78
CA ASN A 26 -5.09 8.84 3.84
C ASN A 26 -5.20 9.47 5.22
N ARG A 27 -4.70 10.69 5.37
CA ARG A 27 -4.78 11.41 6.65
C ARG A 27 -6.22 11.77 7.03
N SER A 28 -7.01 12.23 6.07
CA SER A 28 -8.37 12.70 6.35
C SER A 28 -9.35 11.55 6.63
N GLU A 29 -9.17 10.39 5.99
CA GLU A 29 -10.05 9.24 6.22
C GLU A 29 -9.64 8.41 7.42
N GLY A 30 -8.42 8.57 7.88
CA GLY A 30 -7.92 7.80 8.99
C GLY A 30 -7.59 6.36 8.63
N ARG A 31 -7.35 5.56 9.66
CA ARG A 31 -6.93 4.17 9.51
C ARG A 31 -8.11 3.24 9.71
N ASP A 32 -8.23 2.21 8.86
CA ASP A 32 -9.18 1.13 9.06
C ASP A 32 -8.86 0.43 10.39
N PRO A 33 -9.86 0.19 11.26
CA PRO A 33 -9.61 -0.43 12.56
C PRO A 33 -9.04 -1.85 12.49
N ASN A 34 -9.22 -2.54 11.37
CA ASN A 34 -8.67 -3.89 11.17
C ASN A 34 -7.25 -3.88 10.61
N MET A 35 -6.74 -2.72 10.21
CA MET A 35 -5.44 -2.60 9.56
C MET A 35 -4.34 -2.33 10.58
N LYS A 36 -3.26 -3.11 10.48
CA LYS A 36 -2.06 -2.88 11.27
C LYS A 36 -0.88 -2.65 10.34
N PRO A 37 -0.37 -1.42 10.21
CA PRO A 37 0.81 -1.17 9.40
C PRO A 37 2.02 -1.85 10.01
N LEU A 38 2.74 -2.63 9.20
CA LEU A 38 3.98 -3.28 9.63
C LEU A 38 5.20 -2.52 9.16
N THR A 39 5.16 -2.02 7.93
CA THR A 39 6.16 -1.08 7.42
C THR A 39 5.52 -0.16 6.40
N VAL A 40 5.96 1.09 6.39
CA VAL A 40 5.51 2.11 5.43
C VAL A 40 6.75 2.86 5.00
N TYR A 41 7.33 2.45 3.88
CA TYR A 41 8.55 3.03 3.31
C TYR A 41 9.72 3.07 4.29
N GLY A 42 9.89 2.00 5.08
CA GLY A 42 11.05 1.86 5.96
C GLY A 42 12.33 1.63 5.16
N ASP A 43 13.45 1.70 5.85
CA ASP A 43 14.74 1.41 5.24
C ASP A 43 14.73 0.01 4.64
N MET A 44 15.27 -0.12 3.43
CA MET A 44 15.16 -1.34 2.68
C MET A 44 16.49 -1.68 2.02
N GLU A 45 16.86 -2.95 2.09
CA GLU A 45 18.06 -3.47 1.44
C GLU A 45 17.65 -4.55 0.45
N THR A 46 18.06 -4.41 -0.80
CA THR A 46 17.80 -5.42 -1.82
C THR A 46 18.82 -6.52 -1.69
N ILE A 47 18.37 -7.74 -1.42
CA ILE A 47 19.26 -8.90 -1.27
C ILE A 47 19.25 -9.80 -2.49
N GLU A 48 18.26 -9.72 -3.34
CA GLU A 48 18.16 -10.48 -4.59
C GLU A 48 17.32 -9.69 -5.59
N GLY A 49 17.71 -9.73 -6.83
CA GLY A 49 16.93 -9.18 -7.95
C GLY A 49 17.03 -7.67 -8.09
N GLU A 50 16.07 -7.12 -8.82
CA GLU A 50 16.03 -5.69 -9.09
C GLU A 50 15.65 -4.90 -7.84
N PRO A 51 16.27 -3.74 -7.62
CA PRO A 51 15.88 -2.89 -6.50
C PRO A 51 14.48 -2.34 -6.68
N ALA A 52 13.80 -2.10 -5.57
CA ALA A 52 12.52 -1.39 -5.53
C ALA A 52 12.72 -0.03 -4.86
N ASP A 53 11.80 0.90 -5.09
CA ASP A 53 11.92 2.28 -4.59
C ASP A 53 11.16 2.49 -3.28
N GLY A 54 10.36 1.53 -2.85
CA GLY A 54 9.66 1.60 -1.58
C GLY A 54 8.73 0.42 -1.38
N MET A 55 8.40 0.15 -0.14
CA MET A 55 7.51 -0.96 0.19
C MET A 55 6.61 -0.59 1.35
N VAL A 56 5.34 -1.03 1.26
CA VAL A 56 4.35 -0.91 2.32
C VAL A 56 3.82 -2.31 2.59
N ILE A 57 3.75 -2.69 3.87
CA ILE A 57 3.13 -3.95 4.27
C ILE A 57 2.12 -3.65 5.37
N LEU A 58 0.86 -4.03 5.11
CA LEU A 58 -0.26 -3.82 6.02
C LEU A 58 -0.84 -5.17 6.39
N GLU A 59 -1.11 -5.39 7.68
CA GLU A 59 -1.69 -6.64 8.17
C GLU A 59 -3.17 -6.48 8.42
N PHE A 60 -3.95 -7.49 8.03
CA PHE A 60 -5.39 -7.60 8.28
C PHE A 60 -5.69 -8.94 8.95
N PRO A 61 -6.81 -9.05 9.68
CA PRO A 61 -7.16 -10.32 10.35
C PRO A 61 -7.35 -11.50 9.38
N ASP A 62 -7.80 -11.23 8.16
CA ASP A 62 -8.06 -12.25 7.16
C ASP A 62 -8.10 -11.64 5.75
N MET A 63 -8.21 -12.51 4.76
CA MET A 63 -8.26 -12.09 3.35
C MET A 63 -9.49 -11.23 3.03
N ASP A 64 -10.63 -11.58 3.63
CA ASP A 64 -11.86 -10.84 3.37
C ASP A 64 -11.77 -9.39 3.87
N SER A 65 -11.21 -9.19 5.06
CA SER A 65 -11.00 -7.84 5.60
C SER A 65 -10.07 -7.02 4.70
N ALA A 66 -9.01 -7.64 4.19
CA ALA A 66 -8.09 -6.97 3.28
C ALA A 66 -8.77 -6.59 1.97
N ARG A 67 -9.57 -7.50 1.39
CA ARG A 67 -10.32 -7.24 0.16
C ARG A 67 -11.35 -6.13 0.35
N GLU A 68 -12.08 -6.16 1.46
CA GLU A 68 -13.07 -5.14 1.78
C GLU A 68 -12.44 -3.76 1.88
N TRP A 69 -11.29 -3.68 2.54
CA TRP A 69 -10.56 -2.41 2.63
C TRP A 69 -10.12 -1.93 1.24
N TYR A 70 -9.50 -2.79 0.45
CA TYR A 70 -8.96 -2.39 -0.85
C TYR A 70 -10.06 -1.99 -1.83
N ASN A 71 -11.18 -2.70 -1.81
CA ASN A 71 -12.29 -2.47 -2.74
C ASN A 71 -13.34 -1.48 -2.21
N GLY A 72 -13.16 -0.98 -0.99
CA GLY A 72 -14.02 0.02 -0.39
C GLY A 72 -13.59 1.44 -0.75
N PRO A 73 -13.80 2.41 0.15
CA PRO A 73 -13.46 3.82 -0.11
C PRO A 73 -12.00 4.05 -0.49
N TYR A 74 -11.09 3.21 0.00
CA TYR A 74 -9.67 3.29 -0.36
C TYR A 74 -9.44 3.18 -1.86
N ASN A 75 -10.29 2.46 -2.59
CA ASN A 75 -10.08 2.20 -4.02
C ASN A 75 -9.95 3.50 -4.83
N GLU A 76 -10.69 4.54 -4.46
CA GLU A 76 -10.54 5.85 -5.12
C GLU A 76 -9.17 6.47 -4.86
N ARG A 77 -8.65 6.31 -3.64
CA ARG A 77 -7.30 6.80 -3.32
C ARG A 77 -6.23 5.98 -4.02
N ALA A 78 -6.45 4.67 -4.20
CA ALA A 78 -5.50 3.81 -4.90
C ALA A 78 -5.23 4.31 -6.33
N LYS A 79 -6.23 4.89 -6.99
CA LYS A 79 -6.05 5.46 -8.33
C LYS A 79 -5.05 6.61 -8.34
N LEU A 80 -5.07 7.44 -7.29
CA LEU A 80 -4.10 8.54 -7.14
C LEU A 80 -2.69 8.00 -6.94
N ARG A 81 -2.54 6.96 -6.11
CA ARG A 81 -1.24 6.32 -5.89
C ARG A 81 -0.68 5.74 -7.18
N GLN A 82 -1.53 5.05 -7.96
CA GLN A 82 -1.13 4.44 -9.23
C GLN A 82 -0.75 5.50 -10.27
N LYS A 83 -1.43 6.65 -10.26
CA LYS A 83 -1.09 7.78 -11.13
C LYS A 83 0.22 8.43 -10.71
N ALA A 84 0.51 8.42 -9.41
CA ALA A 84 1.68 9.10 -8.86
C ALA A 84 2.99 8.39 -9.18
N ALA A 85 2.99 7.05 -9.23
CA ALA A 85 4.20 6.27 -9.46
C ALA A 85 3.83 4.84 -9.90
N PRO A 86 4.77 4.10 -10.51
CA PRO A 86 4.53 2.69 -10.81
C PRO A 86 4.56 1.85 -9.53
N TYR A 87 3.51 1.07 -9.32
CA TYR A 87 3.35 0.20 -8.16
C TYR A 87 2.89 -1.19 -8.58
N ARG A 88 3.30 -2.18 -7.80
CA ARG A 88 2.68 -3.49 -7.80
C ARG A 88 2.01 -3.69 -6.45
N GLY A 89 0.85 -4.36 -6.44
CA GLY A 89 0.13 -4.61 -5.21
C GLY A 89 -0.31 -6.06 -5.10
N PHE A 90 -0.27 -6.59 -3.90
CA PHE A 90 -0.63 -7.99 -3.63
C PHE A 90 -1.43 -8.08 -2.34
N ILE A 91 -2.37 -9.02 -2.32
CA ILE A 91 -2.99 -9.47 -1.07
C ILE A 91 -2.59 -10.93 -0.95
N VAL A 92 -1.93 -11.28 0.16
CA VAL A 92 -1.44 -12.64 0.37
C VAL A 92 -1.84 -13.12 1.76
N GLN A 93 -2.28 -14.38 1.83
CA GLN A 93 -2.65 -14.97 3.11
C GLN A 93 -1.39 -15.41 3.86
N GLY A 94 -1.37 -15.13 5.16
CA GLY A 94 -0.31 -15.59 6.03
C GLY A 94 -0.45 -17.06 6.40
N MET A 95 0.50 -17.53 7.16
CA MET A 95 0.53 -18.92 7.63
C MET A 95 -0.36 -19.12 8.83
#